data_d69c8aa637cf403633fdb1d2c92130a6
#
_entry.id   d69c8aa637cf403633fdb1d2c92130a6
#
_cell.length_a   1.000
_cell.length_b   1.000
_cell.length_c   1.000
_cell.angle_alpha   90.00
_cell.angle_beta   90.00
_cell.angle_gamma   90.00
#
_symmetry.space_group_name_H-M   'P 1'
#
loop_
_entity.id
_entity.type
_entity.pdbx_description
1 polymer ?
#
loop_
_entity_poly.entity_id
_entity_poly.type
_entity_poly.pdbx_seq_one_letter_code
_entity_poly.pdbx_strand_id
1 'polypeptide(L)'
;MNIAILSKGETLYSTQVLLKAGTENKHVMEVLDPSHCSLSIENGRSIVKFHNEIVDDLDAIIPRIGASNTYYGATLVRHFNAMGVFSIVSAGAILQTRDKWTCSQLLSKANVPIPKTILGASSNLEYLLSNF
;
A
#
# COMPACT_ATOMS: atom_id res chain seq x y z
N MET A 1 7.27 11.21 16.88
CA MET A 1 6.55 10.02 16.42
C MET A 1 7.54 9.08 15.77
N ASN A 2 7.35 7.78 15.96
CA ASN A 2 8.11 6.73 15.28
C ASN A 2 7.31 6.32 14.02
N ILE A 3 7.89 6.54 12.85
CA ILE A 3 7.19 6.36 11.57
C ILE A 3 7.99 5.42 10.67
N ALA A 4 7.37 4.34 10.20
CA ALA A 4 7.98 3.45 9.24
C ALA A 4 7.48 3.69 7.82
N ILE A 5 8.38 3.68 6.85
CA ILE A 5 8.06 3.66 5.42
C ILE A 5 8.09 2.20 4.96
N LEU A 6 6.94 1.66 4.54
CA LEU A 6 6.90 0.31 3.96
C LEU A 6 7.37 0.39 2.51
N SER A 7 8.64 0.15 2.26
CA SER A 7 9.26 0.30 0.93
C SER A 7 10.23 -0.83 0.64
N LYS A 8 10.27 -1.30 -0.61
CA LYS A 8 11.19 -2.34 -1.08
C LYS A 8 12.67 -1.91 -1.09
N GLY A 9 12.96 -0.63 -0.99
CA GLY A 9 14.34 -0.14 -1.01
C GLY A 9 14.49 1.20 -0.34
N GLU A 10 15.42 1.26 0.59
CA GLU A 10 15.79 2.48 1.29
C GLU A 10 16.43 3.51 0.36
N THR A 11 17.17 3.06 -0.66
CA THR A 11 17.88 3.91 -1.63
C THR A 11 17.00 4.52 -2.71
N LEU A 12 15.72 4.15 -2.79
CA LEU A 12 14.79 4.73 -3.77
C LEU A 12 14.58 6.21 -3.50
N TYR A 13 14.66 7.03 -4.55
CA TYR A 13 14.53 8.50 -4.45
C TYR A 13 13.33 8.94 -3.61
N SER A 14 12.16 8.38 -3.88
CA SER A 14 10.94 8.74 -3.14
C SER A 14 10.98 8.32 -1.66
N THR A 15 11.67 7.23 -1.32
CA THR A 15 11.87 6.79 0.05
C THR A 15 12.83 7.74 0.78
N GLN A 16 13.92 8.11 0.14
CA GLN A 16 14.88 9.05 0.68
C GLN A 16 14.27 10.45 0.95
N VAL A 17 13.43 10.93 0.03
CA VAL A 17 12.74 12.23 0.21
C VAL A 17 11.80 12.19 1.42
N LEU A 18 11.07 11.07 1.61
CA LEU A 18 10.19 10.90 2.77
C LEU A 18 10.97 10.77 4.08
N LEU A 19 12.08 10.01 4.09
CA LEU A 19 12.97 9.91 5.26
C LEU A 19 13.47 11.28 5.66
N LYS A 20 14.01 12.05 4.70
CA LYS A 20 14.50 13.39 4.93
C LYS A 20 13.41 14.31 5.48
N ALA A 21 12.25 14.36 4.84
CA ALA A 21 11.14 15.20 5.27
C ALA A 21 10.65 14.85 6.70
N GLY A 22 10.57 13.55 7.03
CA GLY A 22 10.18 13.12 8.36
C GLY A 22 11.20 13.51 9.43
N THR A 23 12.49 13.34 9.15
CA THR A 23 13.59 13.71 10.06
C THR A 23 13.65 15.23 10.28
N GLU A 24 13.51 16.02 9.22
CA GLU A 24 13.45 17.49 9.31
C GLU A 24 12.27 17.96 10.17
N ASN A 25 11.18 17.20 10.20
CA ASN A 25 10.01 17.43 11.06
C ASN A 25 10.12 16.75 12.44
N LYS A 26 11.32 16.31 12.85
CA LYS A 26 11.64 15.75 14.17
C LYS A 26 10.90 14.43 14.47
N HIS A 27 10.62 13.62 13.45
CA HIS A 27 10.15 12.26 13.59
C HIS A 27 11.35 11.28 13.56
N VAL A 28 11.22 10.18 14.27
CA VAL A 28 12.11 9.02 14.11
C VAL A 28 11.60 8.24 12.90
N MET A 29 12.44 8.09 11.89
CA MET A 29 12.06 7.49 10.62
C MET A 29 12.83 6.19 10.39
N GLU A 30 12.15 5.16 9.91
CA GLU A 30 12.77 3.91 9.49
C GLU A 30 12.15 3.39 8.18
N VAL A 31 12.81 2.43 7.55
CA VAL A 31 12.31 1.75 6.34
C VAL A 31 12.18 0.26 6.63
N LEU A 32 10.98 -0.26 6.43
CA LEU A 32 10.70 -1.68 6.52
C LEU A 32 10.40 -2.22 5.11
N ASP A 33 11.27 -3.11 4.60
CA ASP A 33 10.94 -3.84 3.37
C ASP A 33 9.88 -4.90 3.69
N PRO A 34 8.68 -4.83 3.07
CA PRO A 34 7.63 -5.82 3.30
C PRO A 34 8.06 -7.26 3.06
N SER A 35 9.06 -7.50 2.19
CA SER A 35 9.56 -8.84 1.90
C SER A 35 10.34 -9.46 3.07
N HIS A 36 10.79 -8.66 4.02
CA HIS A 36 11.48 -9.09 5.24
C HIS A 36 10.59 -9.03 6.49
N CYS A 37 9.33 -8.67 6.31
CA CYS A 37 8.34 -8.72 7.39
C CYS A 37 7.69 -10.10 7.46
N SER A 38 7.42 -10.57 8.67
CA SER A 38 6.56 -11.72 8.95
C SER A 38 5.42 -11.31 9.89
N LEU A 39 4.27 -11.96 9.71
CA LEU A 39 3.02 -11.66 10.42
C LEU A 39 2.60 -12.87 11.23
N SER A 40 2.24 -12.68 12.48
CA SER A 40 1.62 -13.72 13.30
C SER A 40 0.44 -13.16 14.09
N ILE A 41 -0.47 -14.05 14.46
CA ILE A 41 -1.54 -13.77 15.43
C ILE A 41 -1.35 -14.74 16.57
N GLU A 42 -1.00 -14.22 17.74
CA GLU A 42 -0.70 -15.00 18.92
C GLU A 42 -1.59 -14.52 20.08
N ASN A 43 -2.36 -15.44 20.66
CA ASN A 43 -3.30 -15.12 21.75
C ASN A 43 -4.24 -13.94 21.43
N GLY A 44 -4.72 -13.85 20.17
CA GLY A 44 -5.60 -12.78 19.69
C GLY A 44 -4.93 -11.44 19.43
N ARG A 45 -3.59 -11.38 19.51
CA ARG A 45 -2.80 -10.17 19.22
C ARG A 45 -2.09 -10.30 17.88
N SER A 46 -2.17 -9.25 17.07
CA SER A 46 -1.38 -9.13 15.85
C SER A 46 0.06 -8.76 16.18
N ILE A 47 1.00 -9.43 15.56
CA ILE A 47 2.44 -9.21 15.74
C ILE A 47 3.10 -9.12 14.38
N VAL A 48 3.90 -8.08 14.17
CA VAL A 48 4.79 -7.92 13.02
C VAL A 48 6.23 -8.12 13.48
N LYS A 49 7.00 -8.91 12.72
CA LYS A 49 8.45 -9.01 12.88
C LYS A 49 9.14 -8.55 11.61
N PHE A 50 10.21 -7.79 11.75
CA PHE A 50 11.13 -7.39 10.69
C PHE A 50 12.50 -7.98 10.99
N HIS A 51 13.08 -8.77 10.08
CA HIS A 51 14.30 -9.54 10.32
C HIS A 51 14.28 -10.35 11.64
N ASN A 52 13.12 -10.96 11.96
CA ASN A 52 12.83 -11.70 13.20
C ASN A 52 12.75 -10.86 14.49
N GLU A 53 12.93 -9.56 14.46
CA GLU A 53 12.72 -8.66 15.59
C GLU A 53 11.28 -8.13 15.59
N ILE A 54 10.68 -8.05 16.78
CA ILE A 54 9.30 -7.54 16.94
C ILE A 54 9.30 -6.04 16.69
N VAL A 55 8.32 -5.59 15.89
CA VAL A 55 8.06 -4.16 15.63
C VAL A 55 6.85 -3.76 16.47
N ASP A 56 7.06 -3.05 17.59
CA ASP A 56 6.02 -2.73 18.58
C ASP A 56 5.94 -1.26 18.99
N ASP A 57 6.84 -0.40 18.50
CA ASP A 57 6.98 0.99 18.92
C ASP A 57 6.58 2.03 17.84
N LEU A 58 5.86 1.62 16.78
CA LEU A 58 5.45 2.51 15.70
C LEU A 58 4.16 3.26 16.03
N ASP A 59 4.18 4.57 15.77
CA ASP A 59 3.00 5.43 15.78
C ASP A 59 2.26 5.40 14.43
N ALA A 60 3.02 5.35 13.32
CA ALA A 60 2.45 5.43 11.99
C ALA A 60 3.27 4.69 10.92
N ILE A 61 2.61 4.36 9.81
CA ILE A 61 3.23 3.79 8.62
C ILE A 61 2.88 4.60 7.36
N ILE A 62 3.83 4.68 6.43
CA ILE A 62 3.65 5.25 5.09
C ILE A 62 3.82 4.11 4.07
N PRO A 63 2.73 3.51 3.57
CA PRO A 63 2.81 2.43 2.60
C PRO A 63 3.30 2.91 1.23
N ARG A 64 4.43 2.34 0.75
CA ARG A 64 4.99 2.50 -0.58
C ARG A 64 5.03 1.15 -1.29
N ILE A 65 3.87 0.50 -1.35
CA ILE A 65 3.72 -0.88 -1.82
C ILE A 65 3.81 -0.95 -3.36
N GLY A 66 4.76 -1.71 -3.85
CA GLY A 66 4.92 -1.99 -5.28
C GLY A 66 3.85 -2.95 -5.84
N ALA A 67 3.67 -2.96 -7.17
CA ALA A 67 2.65 -3.76 -7.83
C ALA A 67 2.81 -5.28 -7.59
N SER A 68 4.05 -5.76 -7.55
CA SER A 68 4.37 -7.18 -7.35
C SER A 68 4.03 -7.72 -5.95
N ASN A 69 3.78 -6.83 -4.98
CA ASN A 69 3.56 -7.23 -3.59
C ASN A 69 2.26 -6.64 -3.00
N THR A 70 1.29 -6.35 -3.86
CA THR A 70 0.06 -5.63 -3.48
C THR A 70 -0.72 -6.35 -2.39
N TYR A 71 -0.96 -7.66 -2.55
CA TYR A 71 -1.76 -8.42 -1.58
C TYR A 71 -1.09 -8.49 -0.21
N TYR A 72 0.20 -8.86 -0.19
CA TYR A 72 0.94 -8.96 1.06
C TYR A 72 1.14 -7.59 1.72
N GLY A 73 1.45 -6.56 0.94
CA GLY A 73 1.57 -5.19 1.44
C GLY A 73 0.27 -4.65 2.04
N ALA A 74 -0.88 -4.91 1.39
CA ALA A 74 -2.18 -4.56 1.96
C ALA A 74 -2.49 -5.36 3.23
N THR A 75 -2.08 -6.64 3.29
CA THR A 75 -2.22 -7.46 4.49
C THR A 75 -1.36 -6.94 5.64
N LEU A 76 -0.12 -6.53 5.35
CA LEU A 76 0.78 -5.92 6.34
C LEU A 76 0.18 -4.61 6.89
N VAL A 77 -0.39 -3.76 6.03
CA VAL A 77 -1.09 -2.54 6.47
C VAL A 77 -2.26 -2.86 7.41
N ARG A 78 -3.09 -3.86 7.07
CA ARG A 78 -4.18 -4.30 7.97
C ARG A 78 -3.66 -4.80 9.31
N HIS A 79 -2.51 -5.49 9.29
CA HIS A 79 -1.91 -6.03 10.50
C HIS A 79 -1.41 -4.91 11.43
N PHE A 80 -0.71 -3.91 10.89
CA PHE A 80 -0.32 -2.73 11.64
C PHE A 80 -1.53 -1.95 12.18
N ASN A 81 -2.59 -1.79 11.37
CA ASN A 81 -3.82 -1.16 11.86
C ASN A 81 -4.45 -1.94 13.03
N ALA A 82 -4.41 -3.28 13.01
CA ALA A 82 -4.88 -4.11 14.12
C ALA A 82 -4.01 -3.98 15.38
N MET A 83 -2.76 -3.56 15.24
CA MET A 83 -1.85 -3.20 16.34
C MET A 83 -2.07 -1.75 16.85
N GLY A 84 -2.97 -0.99 16.23
CA GLY A 84 -3.23 0.42 16.58
C GLY A 84 -2.33 1.43 15.86
N VAL A 85 -1.47 0.98 14.94
CA VAL A 85 -0.57 1.84 14.17
C VAL A 85 -1.37 2.56 13.08
N PHE A 86 -1.22 3.89 12.99
CA PHE A 86 -1.88 4.69 11.97
C PHE A 86 -1.29 4.44 10.58
N SER A 87 -2.13 4.38 9.55
CA SER A 87 -1.68 4.33 8.15
C SER A 87 -2.33 5.45 7.33
N ILE A 88 -1.53 6.19 6.56
CA ILE A 88 -2.04 7.26 5.68
C ILE A 88 -2.87 6.73 4.51
N VAL A 89 -2.73 5.43 4.17
CA VAL A 89 -3.47 4.76 3.10
C VAL A 89 -4.05 3.47 3.64
N SER A 90 -5.35 3.27 3.47
CA SER A 90 -6.00 2.02 3.89
C SER A 90 -5.60 0.84 3.02
N ALA A 91 -5.59 -0.36 3.59
CA ALA A 91 -5.37 -1.59 2.85
C ALA A 91 -6.39 -1.78 1.71
N GLY A 92 -7.65 -1.39 1.94
CA GLY A 92 -8.70 -1.40 0.93
C GLY A 92 -8.38 -0.49 -0.26
N ALA A 93 -7.91 0.73 0.00
CA ALA A 93 -7.50 1.66 -1.06
C ALA A 93 -6.33 1.11 -1.88
N ILE A 94 -5.34 0.46 -1.24
CA ILE A 94 -4.22 -0.19 -1.94
C ILE A 94 -4.73 -1.26 -2.90
N LEU A 95 -5.66 -2.12 -2.48
CA LEU A 95 -6.22 -3.18 -3.31
C LEU A 95 -7.08 -2.61 -4.46
N GLN A 96 -7.95 -1.65 -4.17
CA GLN A 96 -8.85 -1.04 -5.15
C GLN A 96 -8.09 -0.31 -6.26
N THR A 97 -7.04 0.44 -5.90
CA THR A 97 -6.26 1.20 -6.89
C THR A 97 -5.37 0.31 -7.77
N ARG A 98 -5.16 -0.95 -7.40
CA ARG A 98 -4.45 -1.94 -8.24
C ARG A 98 -5.33 -2.54 -9.33
N ASP A 99 -6.60 -2.66 -9.09
CA ASP A 99 -7.59 -3.03 -10.10
C ASP A 99 -8.01 -1.77 -10.87
N LYS A 100 -7.46 -1.61 -12.07
CA LYS A 100 -7.72 -0.43 -12.93
C LYS A 100 -9.20 -0.30 -13.28
N TRP A 101 -9.89 -1.43 -13.46
CA TRP A 101 -11.32 -1.39 -13.78
C TRP A 101 -12.15 -0.95 -12.58
N THR A 102 -11.92 -1.54 -11.42
CA THR A 102 -12.54 -1.09 -10.16
C THR A 102 -12.25 0.38 -9.88
N CYS A 103 -11.01 0.84 -10.12
CA CYS A 103 -10.65 2.24 -9.98
C CYS A 103 -11.48 3.14 -10.91
N SER A 104 -11.62 2.76 -12.19
CA SER A 104 -12.43 3.50 -13.17
C SER A 104 -13.92 3.54 -12.76
N GLN A 105 -14.47 2.45 -12.27
CA GLN A 105 -15.84 2.39 -11.75
C GLN A 105 -16.06 3.32 -10.55
N LEU A 106 -15.11 3.37 -9.61
CA LEU A 106 -15.17 4.25 -8.44
C LEU A 106 -15.09 5.73 -8.83
N LEU A 107 -14.18 6.08 -9.76
CA LEU A 107 -14.05 7.43 -10.28
C LEU A 107 -15.31 7.87 -11.02
N SER A 108 -15.88 7.01 -11.88
CA SER A 108 -17.13 7.27 -12.57
C SER A 108 -18.30 7.49 -11.60
N LYS A 109 -18.42 6.64 -10.57
CA LYS A 109 -19.43 6.78 -9.51
C LYS A 109 -19.29 8.11 -8.75
N ALA A 110 -18.06 8.60 -8.60
CA ALA A 110 -17.74 9.87 -7.96
C ALA A 110 -17.89 11.08 -8.92
N ASN A 111 -18.37 10.90 -10.15
CA ASN A 111 -18.47 11.91 -11.20
C ASN A 111 -17.11 12.59 -11.51
N VAL A 112 -16.01 11.89 -11.35
CA VAL A 112 -14.69 12.35 -11.77
C VAL A 112 -14.55 12.06 -13.28
N PRO A 113 -14.22 13.06 -14.11
CA PRO A 113 -14.02 12.85 -15.54
C PRO A 113 -12.91 11.82 -15.81
N ILE A 114 -13.22 10.79 -16.57
CA ILE A 114 -12.27 9.77 -17.02
C ILE A 114 -12.37 9.60 -18.55
N PRO A 115 -11.30 9.21 -19.23
CA PRO A 115 -11.36 8.84 -20.62
C PRO A 115 -12.35 7.70 -20.86
N LYS A 116 -12.95 7.64 -22.07
CA LYS A 116 -13.75 6.48 -22.47
C LYS A 116 -12.92 5.21 -22.31
N THR A 117 -13.43 4.26 -21.56
CA THR A 117 -12.71 3.03 -21.19
C THR A 117 -13.62 1.85 -21.41
N ILE A 118 -13.12 0.81 -22.09
CA ILE A 118 -13.86 -0.41 -22.39
C ILE A 118 -13.08 -1.61 -21.85
N LEU A 119 -13.79 -2.52 -21.22
CA LEU A 119 -13.29 -3.84 -20.83
C LEU A 119 -14.15 -4.90 -21.49
N GLY A 120 -13.54 -5.85 -22.15
CA GLY A 120 -14.23 -6.98 -22.76
C GLY A 120 -13.41 -8.26 -22.72
N ALA A 121 -14.06 -9.40 -22.96
CA ALA A 121 -13.37 -10.67 -23.14
C ALA A 121 -12.52 -10.64 -24.42
N SER A 122 -11.32 -11.20 -24.37
CA SER A 122 -10.29 -11.11 -25.43
C SER A 122 -10.69 -11.69 -26.80
N SER A 123 -11.77 -12.46 -26.90
CA SER A 123 -12.21 -13.11 -28.12
C SER A 123 -12.91 -12.19 -29.13
N ASN A 124 -13.12 -10.90 -28.82
CA ASN A 124 -13.88 -9.99 -29.68
C ASN A 124 -13.30 -8.58 -29.75
N LEU A 125 -11.99 -8.50 -30.05
CA LEU A 125 -11.25 -7.23 -30.11
C LEU A 125 -11.83 -6.26 -31.17
N GLU A 126 -12.24 -6.78 -32.33
CA GLU A 126 -12.83 -5.97 -33.41
C GLU A 126 -14.13 -5.30 -32.97
N TYR A 127 -15.00 -6.03 -32.28
CA TYR A 127 -16.24 -5.48 -31.71
C TYR A 127 -15.94 -4.40 -30.66
N LEU A 128 -14.93 -4.62 -29.82
CA LEU A 128 -14.53 -3.61 -28.84
C LEU A 128 -14.01 -2.34 -29.50
N LEU A 129 -13.19 -2.47 -30.54
CA LEU A 129 -12.63 -1.34 -31.28
C LEU A 129 -13.70 -0.57 -32.09
N SER A 130 -14.69 -1.26 -32.63
CA SER A 130 -15.78 -0.61 -33.37
C SER A 130 -16.70 0.27 -32.50
N ASN A 131 -16.64 0.12 -31.17
CA ASN A 131 -17.40 0.92 -30.22
C ASN A 131 -16.56 2.05 -29.55
N PHE A 132 -15.32 2.25 -30.01
CA PHE A 132 -14.45 3.33 -29.55
C PHE A 132 -14.60 4.56 -30.42
#